data_b56edb6c5f31a7b5cacddfa9d05571e2
#
_entry.id   b56edb6c5f31a7b5cacddfa9d05571e2
#
_cell.length_a   1.000
_cell.length_b   1.000
_cell.length_c   1.000
_cell.angle_alpha   90.00
_cell.angle_beta   90.00
_cell.angle_gamma   90.00
#
_symmetry.space_group_name_H-M   'P 1'
#
loop_
_entity.id
_entity.type
_entity.pdbx_description
1 polymer ?
#
loop_
_entity_poly.entity_id
_entity_poly.type
_entity_poly.pdbx_seq_one_letter_code
_entity_poly.pdbx_strand_id
1 'polypeptide(L)'
;MILRSSIAETSEPLPVSAAVLQRSLLNWYDRHGRDLPWRKPPDVLDPYRVWVSEIALQQTQVKTVLPYYQRWFDRFPTIADLARADLQAVLKAWEGLGYYSRARNLHRAAQLVMERHGGQFPRTLAEAIALPGIGRTTAGGILSSAFNLPLPILDGNVKRVLARLIALPVAPAKALDRLWAASEAVVSLDRPRDLNQALMDLGATVCTARKPACLVCPWMAYCQAYQTNQQQQIPVSEPKAPIPHKVIGVAVIRNPQGQILIDRRPAEGLLGGLWEFPGGKVEPNESISDCIRREIQEELGIEIAVGEELIVVDHAYTHFKVSLHVHLCEHLQGEPQAIACDEVRWVTLAEIDQFPFPKANTTIIEALKQRFPDA
;
A
#
# COMPACT_ATOMS: atom_id res chain seq x y z
N MET A 1 18.96 -36.02 -36.32
CA MET A 1 17.62 -35.65 -36.77
C MET A 1 16.74 -35.58 -35.52
N ILE A 2 16.75 -34.44 -34.87
CA ILE A 2 16.05 -34.21 -33.59
C ILE A 2 14.81 -33.38 -33.92
N LEU A 3 13.65 -34.01 -33.78
CA LEU A 3 12.33 -33.39 -33.94
C LEU A 3 12.16 -32.31 -32.84
N ARG A 4 12.26 -31.05 -33.25
CA ARG A 4 11.71 -29.94 -32.46
C ARG A 4 10.20 -29.96 -32.64
N SER A 5 9.47 -30.46 -31.65
CA SER A 5 8.03 -30.25 -31.55
C SER A 5 7.77 -28.79 -31.26
N SER A 6 7.35 -28.05 -32.25
CA SER A 6 6.78 -26.73 -32.15
C SER A 6 5.39 -26.87 -31.51
N ILE A 7 5.30 -26.60 -30.22
CA ILE A 7 4.01 -26.35 -29.57
C ILE A 7 3.68 -24.87 -29.84
N ALA A 8 3.06 -24.63 -30.97
CA ALA A 8 2.30 -23.40 -31.19
C ALA A 8 0.92 -23.57 -30.52
N GLU A 9 0.83 -23.36 -29.24
CA GLU A 9 -0.45 -23.19 -28.56
C GLU A 9 -1.03 -21.82 -28.89
N THR A 10 -1.81 -21.72 -29.93
CA THR A 10 -2.85 -20.71 -30.12
C THR A 10 -4.07 -21.11 -29.27
N SER A 11 -3.90 -21.20 -27.95
CA SER A 11 -5.05 -21.38 -27.08
C SER A 11 -5.72 -20.02 -26.91
N GLU A 12 -7.02 -19.98 -27.18
CA GLU A 12 -7.84 -18.82 -26.84
C GLU A 12 -7.58 -18.39 -25.38
N PRO A 13 -7.49 -17.09 -25.07
CA PRO A 13 -7.13 -16.62 -23.74
C PRO A 13 -8.19 -16.97 -22.66
N LEU A 14 -9.38 -17.42 -23.06
CA LEU A 14 -10.51 -17.76 -22.19
C LEU A 14 -11.07 -19.16 -22.53
N PRO A 15 -11.59 -19.90 -21.54
CA PRO A 15 -12.14 -21.24 -21.74
C PRO A 15 -13.51 -21.28 -22.45
N VAL A 16 -14.20 -20.14 -22.51
CA VAL A 16 -15.48 -19.93 -23.20
C VAL A 16 -15.55 -18.49 -23.72
N SER A 17 -16.55 -18.17 -24.54
CA SER A 17 -16.68 -16.82 -25.09
C SER A 17 -16.80 -15.76 -23.98
N ALA A 18 -16.16 -14.60 -24.20
CA ALA A 18 -16.19 -13.49 -23.27
C ALA A 18 -17.62 -13.06 -22.89
N ALA A 19 -18.55 -13.07 -23.87
CA ALA A 19 -19.94 -12.69 -23.63
C ALA A 19 -20.65 -13.57 -22.56
N VAL A 20 -20.33 -14.86 -22.50
CA VAL A 20 -20.86 -15.77 -21.48
C VAL A 20 -20.33 -15.42 -20.12
N LEU A 21 -19.01 -15.19 -20.00
CA LEU A 21 -18.36 -14.80 -18.74
C LEU A 21 -18.84 -13.43 -18.24
N GLN A 22 -18.94 -12.45 -19.14
CA GLN A 22 -19.43 -11.11 -18.83
C GLN A 22 -20.86 -11.16 -18.30
N ARG A 23 -21.75 -11.83 -18.99
CA ARG A 23 -23.16 -11.92 -18.59
C ARG A 23 -23.33 -12.58 -17.22
N SER A 24 -22.67 -13.71 -17.00
CA SER A 24 -22.80 -14.43 -15.72
C SER A 24 -22.22 -13.61 -14.55
N LEU A 25 -21.10 -12.93 -14.75
CA LEU A 25 -20.46 -12.12 -13.73
C LEU A 25 -21.23 -10.84 -13.43
N LEU A 26 -21.71 -10.13 -14.45
CA LEU A 26 -22.51 -8.91 -14.27
C LEU A 26 -23.85 -9.21 -13.60
N ASN A 27 -24.54 -10.30 -13.97
CA ASN A 27 -25.76 -10.76 -13.29
C ASN A 27 -25.53 -11.09 -11.80
N TRP A 28 -24.37 -11.60 -11.47
CA TRP A 28 -23.97 -11.81 -10.08
C TRP A 28 -23.67 -10.50 -9.38
N TYR A 29 -22.93 -9.59 -10.02
CA TYR A 29 -22.55 -8.30 -9.46
C TYR A 29 -23.76 -7.40 -9.17
N ASP A 30 -24.75 -7.38 -10.04
CA ASP A 30 -25.99 -6.60 -9.87
C ASP A 30 -26.75 -6.99 -8.57
N ARG A 31 -26.51 -8.20 -8.04
CA ARG A 31 -27.15 -8.71 -6.82
C ARG A 31 -26.25 -8.73 -5.59
N HIS A 32 -24.93 -8.81 -5.80
CA HIS A 32 -23.97 -9.09 -4.73
C HIS A 32 -22.81 -8.07 -4.68
N GLY A 33 -22.80 -7.08 -5.54
CA GLY A 33 -21.79 -6.03 -5.55
C GLY A 33 -21.72 -5.29 -4.22
N ARG A 34 -20.51 -5.07 -3.71
CA ARG A 34 -20.30 -4.40 -2.44
C ARG A 34 -20.71 -2.94 -2.51
N ASP A 35 -21.43 -2.47 -1.50
CA ASP A 35 -21.74 -1.05 -1.33
C ASP A 35 -20.54 -0.32 -0.72
N LEU A 36 -19.85 0.49 -1.53
CA LEU A 36 -18.63 1.18 -1.13
C LEU A 36 -18.75 2.67 -1.47
N PRO A 37 -18.26 3.59 -0.59
CA PRO A 37 -18.46 5.04 -0.74
C PRO A 37 -17.87 5.60 -2.04
N TRP A 38 -16.77 5.05 -2.54
CA TRP A 38 -16.14 5.46 -3.81
C TRP A 38 -16.86 4.95 -5.08
N ARG A 39 -17.95 4.21 -4.91
CA ARG A 39 -18.82 3.74 -5.99
C ARG A 39 -20.13 4.54 -6.08
N LYS A 40 -20.22 5.67 -5.36
CA LYS A 40 -21.43 6.50 -5.25
C LYS A 40 -21.17 7.97 -5.62
N PRO A 41 -22.13 8.63 -6.28
CA PRO A 41 -23.31 8.02 -6.92
C PRO A 41 -22.91 7.17 -8.13
N PRO A 42 -23.66 6.12 -8.49
CA PRO A 42 -23.23 5.16 -9.52
C PRO A 42 -23.14 5.77 -10.92
N ASP A 43 -23.95 6.77 -11.20
CA ASP A 43 -24.07 7.36 -12.55
C ASP A 43 -22.90 8.30 -12.88
N VAL A 44 -22.45 9.09 -11.92
CA VAL A 44 -21.35 10.05 -12.10
C VAL A 44 -20.36 9.95 -10.95
N LEU A 45 -19.27 9.21 -11.16
CA LEU A 45 -18.21 9.11 -10.17
C LEU A 45 -17.21 10.26 -10.35
N ASP A 46 -16.88 10.91 -9.24
CA ASP A 46 -15.80 11.89 -9.20
C ASP A 46 -14.44 11.19 -9.42
N PRO A 47 -13.70 11.55 -10.49
CA PRO A 47 -12.41 10.93 -10.79
C PRO A 47 -11.38 11.05 -9.66
N TYR A 48 -11.40 12.14 -8.90
CA TYR A 48 -10.52 12.34 -7.76
C TYR A 48 -10.84 11.35 -6.63
N ARG A 49 -12.11 11.17 -6.33
CA ARG A 49 -12.57 10.20 -5.32
C ARG A 49 -12.24 8.76 -5.68
N VAL A 50 -12.41 8.41 -6.96
CA VAL A 50 -12.00 7.11 -7.50
C VAL A 50 -10.48 6.94 -7.39
N TRP A 51 -9.72 7.93 -7.83
CA TRP A 51 -8.25 7.89 -7.79
C TRP A 51 -7.72 7.69 -6.37
N VAL A 52 -8.17 8.46 -5.40
CA VAL A 52 -7.77 8.31 -3.99
C VAL A 52 -8.09 6.89 -3.49
N SER A 53 -9.28 6.35 -3.79
CA SER A 53 -9.65 5.00 -3.38
C SER A 53 -8.76 3.93 -4.00
N GLU A 54 -8.46 4.01 -5.29
CA GLU A 54 -7.59 3.06 -6.00
C GLU A 54 -6.17 3.05 -5.41
N ILE A 55 -5.61 4.23 -5.08
CA ILE A 55 -4.30 4.32 -4.42
C ILE A 55 -4.37 3.79 -2.97
N ALA A 56 -5.39 4.16 -2.21
CA ALA A 56 -5.53 3.71 -0.82
C ALA A 56 -5.72 2.19 -0.71
N LEU A 57 -6.37 1.56 -1.68
CA LEU A 57 -6.61 0.13 -1.73
C LEU A 57 -5.41 -0.71 -2.23
N GLN A 58 -4.35 -0.07 -2.74
CA GLN A 58 -3.12 -0.79 -3.07
C GLN A 58 -2.55 -1.46 -1.80
N GLN A 59 -2.57 -2.80 -1.75
CA GLN A 59 -2.09 -3.61 -0.61
C GLN A 59 -2.76 -3.30 0.74
N THR A 60 -3.90 -2.61 0.76
CA THR A 60 -4.66 -2.28 1.98
C THR A 60 -6.09 -2.81 1.84
N GLN A 61 -6.61 -3.40 2.91
CA GLN A 61 -7.97 -3.94 2.92
C GLN A 61 -9.01 -2.84 3.01
N VAL A 62 -10.18 -3.05 2.38
CA VAL A 62 -11.32 -2.14 2.39
C VAL A 62 -11.69 -1.67 3.80
N LYS A 63 -11.78 -2.61 4.77
CA LYS A 63 -12.10 -2.28 6.17
C LYS A 63 -11.14 -1.28 6.81
N THR A 64 -9.87 -1.29 6.38
CA THR A 64 -8.85 -0.34 6.86
C THR A 64 -8.99 1.01 6.18
N VAL A 65 -9.35 1.04 4.88
CA VAL A 65 -9.48 2.28 4.10
C VAL A 65 -10.74 3.06 4.47
N LEU A 66 -11.86 2.38 4.74
CA LEU A 66 -13.16 3.02 5.00
C LEU A 66 -13.13 4.19 6.00
N PRO A 67 -12.55 4.06 7.22
CA PRO A 67 -12.51 5.17 8.18
C PRO A 67 -11.61 6.33 7.76
N TYR A 68 -10.68 6.11 6.84
CA TYR A 68 -9.79 7.15 6.31
C TYR A 68 -10.39 7.91 5.14
N TYR A 69 -11.23 7.25 4.34
CA TYR A 69 -11.76 7.79 3.11
C TYR A 69 -12.51 9.12 3.32
N GLN A 70 -13.45 9.16 4.27
CA GLN A 70 -14.18 10.40 4.57
C GLN A 70 -13.25 11.49 5.11
N ARG A 71 -12.42 11.19 6.12
CA ARG A 71 -11.47 12.14 6.71
C ARG A 71 -10.49 12.73 5.71
N TRP A 72 -10.13 11.96 4.69
CA TRP A 72 -9.28 12.46 3.61
C TRP A 72 -9.96 13.59 2.85
N PHE A 73 -11.23 13.44 2.46
CA PHE A 73 -11.96 14.44 1.69
C PHE A 73 -12.44 15.62 2.54
N ASP A 74 -12.59 15.46 3.85
CA ASP A 74 -12.79 16.57 4.78
C ASP A 74 -11.57 17.51 4.80
N ARG A 75 -10.37 16.95 4.60
CA ARG A 75 -9.11 17.71 4.63
C ARG A 75 -8.63 18.16 3.24
N PHE A 76 -8.82 17.32 2.24
CA PHE A 76 -8.42 17.56 0.85
C PHE A 76 -9.59 17.31 -0.08
N PRO A 77 -10.59 18.21 -0.13
CA PRO A 77 -11.82 18.01 -0.90
C PRO A 77 -11.61 17.95 -2.40
N THR A 78 -10.57 18.62 -2.92
CA THR A 78 -10.24 18.68 -4.35
C THR A 78 -8.77 18.30 -4.64
N ILE A 79 -8.47 18.01 -5.91
CA ILE A 79 -7.10 17.80 -6.39
C ILE A 79 -6.24 19.04 -6.09
N ALA A 80 -6.81 20.24 -6.23
CA ALA A 80 -6.11 21.49 -5.98
C ALA A 80 -5.76 21.67 -4.49
N ASP A 81 -6.64 21.27 -3.58
CA ASP A 81 -6.36 21.31 -2.14
C ASP A 81 -5.26 20.34 -1.77
N LEU A 82 -5.29 19.11 -2.32
CA LEU A 82 -4.22 18.14 -2.15
C LEU A 82 -2.89 18.64 -2.72
N ALA A 83 -2.89 19.21 -3.92
CA ALA A 83 -1.66 19.69 -4.59
C ALA A 83 -0.97 20.83 -3.84
N ARG A 84 -1.76 21.72 -3.20
CA ARG A 84 -1.27 22.87 -2.42
C ARG A 84 -0.90 22.54 -0.97
N ALA A 85 -1.35 21.38 -0.49
CA ALA A 85 -1.09 20.99 0.89
C ALA A 85 0.41 20.80 1.15
N ASP A 86 0.84 21.07 2.38
CA ASP A 86 2.15 20.66 2.84
C ASP A 86 2.25 19.12 2.88
N LEU A 87 3.40 18.58 2.46
CA LEU A 87 3.62 17.13 2.42
C LEU A 87 3.46 16.47 3.79
N GLN A 88 3.90 17.15 4.86
CA GLN A 88 3.76 16.62 6.23
C GLN A 88 2.28 16.48 6.62
N ALA A 89 1.44 17.43 6.21
CA ALA A 89 0.00 17.37 6.40
C ALA A 89 -0.64 16.19 5.62
N VAL A 90 -0.15 15.90 4.41
CA VAL A 90 -0.60 14.75 3.60
C VAL A 90 -0.17 13.43 4.24
N LEU A 91 1.09 13.32 4.68
CA LEU A 91 1.60 12.13 5.36
C LEU A 91 0.86 11.88 6.68
N LYS A 92 0.54 12.94 7.44
CA LYS A 92 -0.25 12.84 8.68
C LYS A 92 -1.68 12.35 8.42
N ALA A 93 -2.33 12.83 7.37
CA ALA A 93 -3.66 12.33 6.97
C ALA A 93 -3.63 10.87 6.50
N TRP A 94 -2.48 10.39 6.01
CA TRP A 94 -2.28 9.00 5.55
C TRP A 94 -1.83 8.04 6.65
N GLU A 95 -1.52 8.54 7.84
CA GLU A 95 -1.00 7.76 8.96
C GLU A 95 -1.91 6.57 9.29
N GLY A 96 -1.31 5.38 9.43
CA GLY A 96 -2.02 4.12 9.68
C GLY A 96 -2.40 3.31 8.43
N LEU A 97 -2.38 3.89 7.22
CA LEU A 97 -2.59 3.14 5.97
C LEU A 97 -1.34 2.38 5.50
N GLY A 98 -0.16 2.78 5.98
CA GLY A 98 1.12 2.20 5.57
C GLY A 98 1.52 2.55 4.14
N TYR A 99 2.70 2.05 3.69
CA TYR A 99 3.22 2.30 2.34
C TYR A 99 3.16 3.79 1.96
N TYR A 100 3.78 4.64 2.75
CA TYR A 100 3.70 6.11 2.64
C TYR A 100 4.20 6.68 1.31
N SER A 101 4.99 5.90 0.55
CA SER A 101 5.32 6.25 -0.85
C SER A 101 4.07 6.46 -1.71
N ARG A 102 2.93 5.82 -1.38
CA ARG A 102 1.66 6.05 -2.06
C ARG A 102 1.14 7.47 -1.82
N ALA A 103 1.21 7.95 -0.58
CA ALA A 103 0.79 9.32 -0.23
C ALA A 103 1.70 10.36 -0.90
N ARG A 104 3.03 10.15 -0.86
CA ARG A 104 3.98 11.04 -1.57
C ARG A 104 3.72 11.08 -3.07
N ASN A 105 3.54 9.91 -3.68
CA ASN A 105 3.24 9.82 -5.11
C ASN A 105 1.88 10.45 -5.45
N LEU A 106 0.86 10.23 -4.63
CA LEU A 106 -0.47 10.83 -4.82
C LEU A 106 -0.40 12.37 -4.75
N HIS A 107 0.34 12.90 -3.77
CA HIS A 107 0.57 14.34 -3.63
C HIS A 107 1.34 14.91 -4.83
N ARG A 108 2.45 14.26 -5.22
CA ARG A 108 3.23 14.69 -6.39
C ARG A 108 2.42 14.58 -7.68
N ALA A 109 1.63 13.54 -7.84
CA ALA A 109 0.74 13.37 -9.00
C ALA A 109 -0.36 14.45 -9.02
N ALA A 110 -0.91 14.86 -7.87
CA ALA A 110 -1.87 15.96 -7.80
C ALA A 110 -1.26 17.29 -8.27
N GLN A 111 -0.01 17.57 -7.89
CA GLN A 111 0.72 18.75 -8.40
C GLN A 111 0.88 18.71 -9.92
N LEU A 112 1.26 17.54 -10.49
CA LEU A 112 1.38 17.38 -11.94
C LEU A 112 0.04 17.49 -12.66
N VAL A 113 -1.06 17.01 -12.07
CA VAL A 113 -2.42 17.18 -12.62
C VAL A 113 -2.81 18.66 -12.66
N MET A 114 -2.48 19.44 -11.64
CA MET A 114 -2.68 20.89 -11.66
C MET A 114 -1.84 21.56 -12.73
N GLU A 115 -0.56 21.20 -12.83
CA GLU A 115 0.41 21.79 -13.75
C GLU A 115 0.11 21.48 -15.23
N ARG A 116 -0.22 20.21 -15.55
CA ARG A 116 -0.25 19.70 -16.93
C ARG A 116 -1.63 19.41 -17.46
N HIS A 117 -2.62 19.24 -16.59
CA HIS A 117 -3.97 18.82 -16.95
C HIS A 117 -5.06 19.77 -16.44
N GLY A 118 -4.70 21.00 -16.03
CA GLY A 118 -5.65 22.01 -15.57
C GLY A 118 -6.51 21.58 -14.38
N GLY A 119 -5.98 20.72 -13.51
CA GLY A 119 -6.68 20.22 -12.32
C GLY A 119 -7.69 19.10 -12.59
N GLN A 120 -7.75 18.57 -13.80
CA GLN A 120 -8.60 17.44 -14.16
C GLN A 120 -7.77 16.16 -14.34
N PHE A 121 -8.26 15.06 -13.77
CA PHE A 121 -7.58 13.78 -13.96
C PHE A 121 -7.57 13.39 -15.45
N PRO A 122 -6.40 12.97 -16.01
CA PRO A 122 -6.28 12.66 -17.44
C PRO A 122 -7.19 11.50 -17.86
N ARG A 123 -7.66 11.55 -19.12
CA ARG A 123 -8.61 10.57 -19.66
C ARG A 123 -7.99 9.52 -20.57
N THR A 124 -6.70 9.59 -20.83
CA THR A 124 -5.98 8.57 -21.62
C THR A 124 -5.13 7.70 -20.74
N LEU A 125 -4.96 6.43 -21.16
CA LEU A 125 -4.14 5.47 -20.43
C LEU A 125 -2.67 5.94 -20.30
N ALA A 126 -2.13 6.48 -21.39
CA ALA A 126 -0.75 6.95 -21.44
C ALA A 126 -0.48 8.09 -20.46
N GLU A 127 -1.36 9.11 -20.43
CA GLU A 127 -1.22 10.24 -19.50
C GLU A 127 -1.43 9.81 -18.05
N ALA A 128 -2.37 8.90 -17.78
CA ALA A 128 -2.60 8.41 -16.44
C ALA A 128 -1.39 7.60 -15.90
N ILE A 129 -0.76 6.77 -16.73
CA ILE A 129 0.45 6.00 -16.35
C ILE A 129 1.67 6.91 -16.14
N ALA A 130 1.72 8.06 -16.79
CA ALA A 130 2.79 9.04 -16.61
C ALA A 130 2.77 9.72 -15.21
N LEU A 131 1.69 9.57 -14.46
CA LEU A 131 1.59 10.12 -13.10
C LEU A 131 2.27 9.19 -12.07
N PRO A 132 3.01 9.76 -11.10
CA PRO A 132 3.67 8.99 -10.05
C PRO A 132 2.70 8.05 -9.30
N GLY A 133 3.13 6.81 -9.08
CA GLY A 133 2.35 5.82 -8.33
C GLY A 133 1.19 5.16 -9.10
N ILE A 134 1.00 5.50 -10.37
CA ILE A 134 -0.05 4.95 -11.22
C ILE A 134 0.56 4.01 -12.28
N GLY A 135 0.41 2.71 -12.06
CA GLY A 135 0.74 1.68 -13.05
C GLY A 135 -0.47 1.31 -13.91
N ARG A 136 -0.25 0.45 -14.91
CA ARG A 136 -1.28 0.00 -15.87
C ARG A 136 -2.59 -0.46 -15.21
N THR A 137 -2.49 -1.27 -14.16
CA THR A 137 -3.67 -1.75 -13.41
C THR A 137 -4.43 -0.61 -12.74
N THR A 138 -3.71 0.29 -12.05
CA THR A 138 -4.31 1.43 -11.34
C THR A 138 -4.95 2.41 -12.33
N ALA A 139 -4.26 2.71 -13.43
CA ALA A 139 -4.81 3.53 -14.51
C ALA A 139 -6.09 2.92 -15.11
N GLY A 140 -6.06 1.61 -15.41
CA GLY A 140 -7.24 0.88 -15.88
C GLY A 140 -8.40 0.95 -14.90
N GLY A 141 -8.13 0.76 -13.60
CA GLY A 141 -9.12 0.87 -12.52
C GLY A 141 -9.75 2.25 -12.43
N ILE A 142 -8.92 3.31 -12.41
CA ILE A 142 -9.41 4.70 -12.35
C ILE A 142 -10.21 5.06 -13.59
N LEU A 143 -9.65 4.81 -14.78
CA LEU A 143 -10.27 5.23 -16.04
C LEU A 143 -11.55 4.46 -16.35
N SER A 144 -11.60 3.15 -16.05
CA SER A 144 -12.84 2.38 -16.20
C SER A 144 -13.89 2.80 -15.18
N SER A 145 -13.51 3.03 -13.92
CA SER A 145 -14.46 3.42 -12.89
C SER A 145 -14.99 4.85 -13.08
N ALA A 146 -14.09 5.82 -13.29
CA ALA A 146 -14.50 7.23 -13.38
C ALA A 146 -15.12 7.60 -14.73
N PHE A 147 -14.60 7.04 -15.84
CA PHE A 147 -14.99 7.46 -17.20
C PHE A 147 -15.64 6.34 -18.02
N ASN A 148 -15.87 5.18 -17.43
CA ASN A 148 -16.44 4.00 -18.08
C ASN A 148 -15.65 3.55 -19.35
N LEU A 149 -14.32 3.74 -19.34
CA LEU A 149 -13.48 3.32 -20.46
C LEU A 149 -13.24 1.80 -20.43
N PRO A 150 -13.26 1.10 -21.55
CA PRO A 150 -13.09 -0.37 -21.61
C PRO A 150 -11.62 -0.78 -21.45
N LEU A 151 -11.07 -0.49 -20.29
CA LEU A 151 -9.69 -0.79 -19.94
C LEU A 151 -9.63 -1.97 -18.95
N PRO A 152 -8.76 -2.97 -19.18
CA PRO A 152 -8.59 -4.10 -18.31
C PRO A 152 -7.83 -3.73 -17.03
N ILE A 153 -8.04 -4.53 -15.98
CA ILE A 153 -7.30 -4.45 -14.72
C ILE A 153 -6.66 -5.81 -14.39
N LEU A 154 -5.55 -5.81 -13.67
CA LEU A 154 -4.88 -7.03 -13.26
C LEU A 154 -4.28 -6.88 -11.86
N ASP A 155 -5.12 -6.64 -10.85
CA ASP A 155 -4.72 -6.59 -9.44
C ASP A 155 -4.52 -8.01 -8.86
N GLY A 156 -4.18 -8.14 -7.59
CA GLY A 156 -3.98 -9.42 -6.93
C GLY A 156 -5.22 -10.32 -6.91
N ASN A 157 -6.42 -9.73 -6.85
CA ASN A 157 -7.69 -10.47 -6.90
C ASN A 157 -7.97 -10.98 -8.31
N VAL A 158 -7.87 -10.10 -9.30
CA VAL A 158 -8.11 -10.44 -10.72
C VAL A 158 -7.09 -11.46 -11.21
N LYS A 159 -5.80 -11.32 -10.88
CA LYS A 159 -4.76 -12.33 -11.16
C LYS A 159 -5.16 -13.71 -10.65
N ARG A 160 -5.64 -13.80 -9.42
CA ARG A 160 -6.07 -15.07 -8.81
C ARG A 160 -7.30 -15.65 -9.50
N VAL A 161 -8.30 -14.81 -9.78
CA VAL A 161 -9.54 -15.23 -10.45
C VAL A 161 -9.23 -15.76 -11.85
N LEU A 162 -8.50 -15.00 -12.64
CA LEU A 162 -8.12 -15.38 -14.01
C LEU A 162 -7.19 -16.59 -14.04
N ALA A 163 -6.19 -16.66 -13.14
CA ALA A 163 -5.30 -17.81 -13.04
C ALA A 163 -6.09 -19.13 -12.79
N ARG A 164 -7.13 -19.08 -11.95
CA ARG A 164 -8.01 -20.22 -11.71
C ARG A 164 -8.94 -20.50 -12.89
N LEU A 165 -9.48 -19.45 -13.51
CA LEU A 165 -10.37 -19.60 -14.66
C LEU A 165 -9.69 -20.41 -15.80
N ILE A 166 -8.42 -20.09 -16.10
CA ILE A 166 -7.65 -20.73 -17.19
C ILE A 166 -6.72 -21.85 -16.70
N ALA A 167 -6.85 -22.32 -15.46
CA ALA A 167 -5.97 -23.30 -14.80
C ALA A 167 -4.48 -23.05 -15.05
N LEU A 168 -4.00 -21.82 -14.77
CA LEU A 168 -2.63 -21.42 -15.05
C LEU A 168 -1.60 -22.30 -14.30
N PRO A 169 -0.74 -23.07 -15.01
CA PRO A 169 0.09 -24.10 -14.38
C PRO A 169 1.39 -23.55 -13.76
N VAL A 170 1.62 -22.24 -13.87
CA VAL A 170 2.82 -21.56 -13.36
C VAL A 170 2.44 -20.38 -12.44
N ALA A 171 3.41 -19.89 -11.70
CA ALA A 171 3.19 -18.70 -10.88
C ALA A 171 2.75 -17.50 -11.74
N PRO A 172 1.76 -16.68 -11.29
CA PRO A 172 1.26 -15.53 -12.04
C PRO A 172 2.34 -14.55 -12.50
N ALA A 173 3.42 -14.39 -11.72
CA ALA A 173 4.54 -13.53 -12.09
C ALA A 173 5.27 -13.98 -13.36
N LYS A 174 5.25 -15.29 -13.69
CA LYS A 174 5.89 -15.88 -14.87
C LYS A 174 4.99 -15.89 -16.11
N ALA A 175 3.72 -15.49 -15.98
CA ALA A 175 2.75 -15.54 -17.07
C ALA A 175 1.86 -14.28 -17.09
N LEU A 176 2.46 -13.13 -16.81
CA LEU A 176 1.72 -11.85 -16.78
C LEU A 176 1.07 -11.55 -18.13
N ASP A 177 1.73 -11.84 -19.26
CA ASP A 177 1.18 -11.58 -20.59
C ASP A 177 -0.10 -12.41 -20.85
N ARG A 178 -0.10 -13.69 -20.44
CA ARG A 178 -1.30 -14.53 -20.55
C ARG A 178 -2.45 -14.02 -19.70
N LEU A 179 -2.16 -13.54 -18.48
CA LEU A 179 -3.17 -12.98 -17.59
C LEU A 179 -3.69 -11.63 -18.08
N TRP A 180 -2.83 -10.79 -18.67
CA TRP A 180 -3.27 -9.56 -19.33
C TRP A 180 -4.13 -9.87 -20.56
N ALA A 181 -3.75 -10.81 -21.42
CA ALA A 181 -4.56 -11.25 -22.54
C ALA A 181 -5.94 -11.76 -22.10
N ALA A 182 -6.01 -12.54 -21.03
CA ALA A 182 -7.28 -12.99 -20.44
C ALA A 182 -8.11 -11.82 -19.88
N SER A 183 -7.47 -10.85 -19.23
CA SER A 183 -8.15 -9.66 -18.71
C SER A 183 -8.67 -8.75 -19.85
N GLU A 184 -7.89 -8.56 -20.90
CA GLU A 184 -8.29 -7.82 -22.09
C GLU A 184 -9.46 -8.50 -22.82
N ALA A 185 -9.42 -9.80 -22.96
CA ALA A 185 -10.48 -10.57 -23.61
C ALA A 185 -11.81 -10.56 -22.82
N VAL A 186 -11.75 -10.47 -21.48
CA VAL A 186 -12.97 -10.48 -20.66
C VAL A 186 -13.57 -9.09 -20.43
N VAL A 187 -12.86 -8.00 -20.74
CA VAL A 187 -13.39 -6.64 -20.47
C VAL A 187 -14.67 -6.39 -21.28
N SER A 188 -15.68 -5.82 -20.65
CA SER A 188 -16.95 -5.43 -21.31
C SER A 188 -16.80 -4.08 -22.01
N LEU A 189 -17.35 -3.96 -23.20
CA LEU A 189 -17.45 -2.66 -23.90
C LEU A 189 -18.63 -1.84 -23.41
N ASP A 190 -19.70 -2.49 -22.97
CA ASP A 190 -20.93 -1.83 -22.54
C ASP A 190 -20.89 -1.39 -21.06
N ARG A 191 -20.35 -2.28 -20.19
CA ARG A 191 -20.30 -2.08 -18.73
C ARG A 191 -18.89 -2.33 -18.18
N PRO A 192 -17.84 -1.63 -18.68
CA PRO A 192 -16.46 -1.91 -18.25
C PRO A 192 -16.21 -1.62 -16.79
N ARG A 193 -16.78 -0.53 -16.25
CA ARG A 193 -16.75 -0.19 -14.80
C ARG A 193 -17.26 -1.36 -13.98
N ASP A 194 -18.48 -1.79 -14.24
CA ASP A 194 -19.15 -2.80 -13.43
C ASP A 194 -18.44 -4.14 -13.53
N LEU A 195 -17.92 -4.50 -14.70
CA LEU A 195 -17.19 -5.74 -14.89
C LEU A 195 -15.87 -5.75 -14.10
N ASN A 196 -15.11 -4.68 -14.13
CA ASN A 196 -13.88 -4.58 -13.35
C ASN A 196 -14.15 -4.61 -11.85
N GLN A 197 -15.18 -3.91 -11.38
CA GLN A 197 -15.61 -3.95 -9.98
C GLN A 197 -16.10 -5.35 -9.59
N ALA A 198 -16.82 -6.03 -10.48
CA ALA A 198 -17.28 -7.39 -10.29
C ALA A 198 -16.12 -8.40 -10.17
N LEU A 199 -15.09 -8.26 -10.99
CA LEU A 199 -13.87 -9.08 -10.92
C LEU A 199 -13.15 -8.92 -9.57
N MET A 200 -12.99 -7.67 -9.12
CA MET A 200 -12.40 -7.38 -7.82
C MET A 200 -13.25 -7.96 -6.67
N ASP A 201 -14.58 -7.79 -6.74
CA ASP A 201 -15.50 -8.32 -5.72
C ASP A 201 -15.51 -9.83 -5.70
N LEU A 202 -15.58 -10.48 -6.86
CA LEU A 202 -15.49 -11.93 -6.98
C LEU A 202 -14.21 -12.47 -6.32
N GLY A 203 -13.08 -11.82 -6.57
CA GLY A 203 -11.82 -12.18 -5.94
C GLY A 203 -11.81 -11.94 -4.44
N ALA A 204 -12.40 -10.85 -3.98
CA ALA A 204 -12.39 -10.49 -2.56
C ALA A 204 -13.35 -11.34 -1.71
N THR A 205 -14.50 -11.75 -2.25
CA THR A 205 -15.59 -12.35 -1.46
C THR A 205 -15.86 -13.82 -1.75
N VAL A 206 -15.65 -14.28 -2.99
CA VAL A 206 -15.96 -15.64 -3.44
C VAL A 206 -14.70 -16.42 -3.78
N CYS A 207 -13.92 -15.96 -4.76
CA CYS A 207 -12.71 -16.62 -5.22
C CYS A 207 -11.51 -16.27 -4.32
N THR A 208 -11.64 -16.50 -3.02
CA THR A 208 -10.63 -16.13 -2.02
C THR A 208 -9.35 -16.97 -2.13
N ALA A 209 -8.26 -16.50 -1.51
CA ALA A 209 -6.95 -17.12 -1.66
C ALA A 209 -6.89 -18.55 -1.09
N ARG A 210 -7.40 -18.74 0.14
CA ARG A 210 -7.26 -20.02 0.86
C ARG A 210 -8.48 -20.95 0.74
N LYS A 211 -9.69 -20.39 0.78
CA LYS A 211 -10.95 -21.16 0.79
C LYS A 211 -11.94 -20.54 -0.20
N PRO A 212 -11.77 -20.77 -1.53
CA PRO A 212 -12.71 -20.26 -2.51
C PRO A 212 -14.09 -20.94 -2.37
N ALA A 213 -15.15 -20.13 -2.37
CA ALA A 213 -16.54 -20.59 -2.30
C ALA A 213 -17.06 -20.91 -3.71
N CYS A 214 -16.52 -21.96 -4.34
CA CYS A 214 -16.78 -22.28 -5.75
C CYS A 214 -18.26 -22.56 -6.06
N LEU A 215 -19.02 -23.14 -5.12
CA LEU A 215 -20.43 -23.50 -5.34
C LEU A 215 -21.35 -22.28 -5.56
N VAL A 216 -20.95 -21.10 -5.10
CA VAL A 216 -21.70 -19.85 -5.32
C VAL A 216 -21.00 -18.93 -6.36
N CYS A 217 -19.97 -19.43 -7.02
CA CYS A 217 -19.20 -18.66 -8.01
C CYS A 217 -19.96 -18.61 -9.34
N PRO A 218 -20.18 -17.41 -9.93
CA PRO A 218 -20.85 -17.29 -11.23
C PRO A 218 -20.07 -17.96 -12.38
N TRP A 219 -18.78 -18.20 -12.18
CA TRP A 219 -17.91 -18.84 -13.18
C TRP A 219 -17.59 -20.30 -12.87
N MET A 220 -18.27 -20.93 -11.88
CA MET A 220 -17.98 -22.32 -11.49
C MET A 220 -17.98 -23.31 -12.68
N ALA A 221 -19.01 -23.23 -13.52
CA ALA A 221 -19.17 -24.13 -14.68
C ALA A 221 -18.11 -23.96 -15.76
N TYR A 222 -17.44 -22.81 -15.80
CA TYR A 222 -16.42 -22.45 -16.81
C TYR A 222 -15.00 -22.50 -16.26
N CYS A 223 -14.85 -22.62 -14.95
CA CYS A 223 -13.54 -22.51 -14.28
C CYS A 223 -12.75 -23.81 -14.43
N GLN A 224 -11.70 -23.79 -15.24
CA GLN A 224 -10.86 -24.96 -15.49
C GLN A 224 -10.19 -25.50 -14.22
N ALA A 225 -9.75 -24.62 -13.30
CA ALA A 225 -9.19 -25.07 -12.02
C ALA A 225 -10.22 -25.81 -11.15
N TYR A 226 -11.50 -25.42 -11.18
CA TYR A 226 -12.55 -26.14 -10.47
C TYR A 226 -12.86 -27.48 -11.12
N GLN A 227 -12.98 -27.53 -12.44
CA GLN A 227 -13.23 -28.77 -13.20
C GLN A 227 -12.15 -29.84 -13.00
N THR A 228 -10.90 -29.39 -12.77
CA THR A 228 -9.75 -30.26 -12.53
C THR A 228 -9.38 -30.42 -11.04
N ASN A 229 -10.22 -29.93 -10.12
CA ASN A 229 -9.98 -29.95 -8.66
C ASN A 229 -8.67 -29.27 -8.21
N GLN A 230 -8.18 -28.27 -8.96
CA GLN A 230 -6.92 -27.54 -8.70
C GLN A 230 -7.13 -26.16 -8.08
N GLN A 231 -8.35 -25.78 -7.73
CA GLN A 231 -8.68 -24.42 -7.24
C GLN A 231 -7.99 -24.01 -5.93
N GLN A 232 -7.49 -24.97 -5.16
CA GLN A 232 -6.69 -24.69 -3.96
C GLN A 232 -5.18 -24.60 -4.23
N GLN A 233 -4.71 -25.21 -5.33
CA GLN A 233 -3.31 -25.21 -5.74
C GLN A 233 -2.98 -24.00 -6.63
N ILE A 234 -4.00 -23.46 -7.33
CA ILE A 234 -3.86 -22.29 -8.19
C ILE A 234 -4.36 -21.04 -7.47
N PRO A 235 -3.64 -19.92 -7.55
CA PRO A 235 -2.40 -19.73 -8.30
C PRO A 235 -1.22 -20.43 -7.65
N VAL A 236 -0.34 -20.97 -8.49
CA VAL A 236 0.94 -21.55 -8.04
C VAL A 236 1.76 -20.46 -7.33
N SER A 237 2.25 -20.79 -6.14
CA SER A 237 3.11 -19.89 -5.37
C SER A 237 4.56 -20.30 -5.46
N GLU A 238 5.45 -19.34 -5.61
CA GLU A 238 6.89 -19.59 -5.45
C GLU A 238 7.28 -19.61 -3.96
N PRO A 239 8.28 -20.41 -3.57
CA PRO A 239 8.84 -20.36 -2.25
C PRO A 239 9.30 -18.94 -1.92
N LYS A 240 8.87 -18.43 -0.77
CA LYS A 240 9.32 -17.12 -0.31
C LYS A 240 10.64 -17.29 0.43
N ALA A 241 11.61 -16.41 0.15
CA ALA A 241 12.81 -16.31 0.97
C ALA A 241 12.44 -16.02 2.43
N PRO A 242 13.25 -16.50 3.41
CA PRO A 242 13.07 -16.12 4.81
C PRO A 242 13.06 -14.61 4.96
N ILE A 243 12.12 -14.11 5.76
CA ILE A 243 12.01 -12.67 6.03
C ILE A 243 13.12 -12.32 7.04
N PRO A 244 14.09 -11.43 6.70
CA PRO A 244 15.16 -11.04 7.60
C PRO A 244 14.58 -10.35 8.85
N HIS A 245 15.22 -10.60 10.00
CA HIS A 245 14.91 -9.95 11.27
C HIS A 245 16.06 -9.02 11.63
N LYS A 246 15.73 -7.79 12.03
CA LYS A 246 16.68 -6.76 12.43
C LYS A 246 16.40 -6.35 13.87
N VAL A 247 17.46 -6.21 14.66
CA VAL A 247 17.40 -5.62 15.99
C VAL A 247 17.86 -4.17 15.88
N ILE A 248 17.08 -3.25 16.42
CA ILE A 248 17.27 -1.79 16.31
C ILE A 248 17.32 -1.23 17.72
N GLY A 249 18.37 -0.46 18.05
CA GLY A 249 18.40 0.38 19.24
C GLY A 249 17.78 1.73 18.95
N VAL A 250 16.83 2.17 19.77
CA VAL A 250 16.09 3.44 19.60
C VAL A 250 16.24 4.30 20.84
N ALA A 251 16.58 5.57 20.65
CA ALA A 251 16.74 6.55 21.72
C ALA A 251 15.53 7.48 21.83
N VAL A 252 14.87 7.50 22.97
CA VAL A 252 13.96 8.60 23.36
C VAL A 252 14.79 9.58 24.17
N ILE A 253 15.35 10.57 23.49
CA ILE A 253 16.26 11.55 24.08
C ILE A 253 15.47 12.71 24.67
N ARG A 254 15.65 12.98 25.96
CA ARG A 254 15.04 14.11 26.64
C ARG A 254 16.07 15.16 27.03
N ASN A 255 15.71 16.43 26.82
CA ASN A 255 16.51 17.56 27.30
C ASN A 255 16.08 17.97 28.73
N PRO A 256 16.83 18.87 29.39
CA PRO A 256 16.47 19.35 30.73
C PRO A 256 15.12 20.07 30.82
N GLN A 257 14.57 20.54 29.68
CA GLN A 257 13.26 21.18 29.60
C GLN A 257 12.12 20.15 29.42
N GLY A 258 12.45 18.84 29.37
CA GLY A 258 11.48 17.76 29.20
C GLY A 258 11.02 17.52 27.75
N GLN A 259 11.60 18.23 26.78
CA GLN A 259 11.32 18.02 25.36
C GLN A 259 12.01 16.75 24.86
N ILE A 260 11.44 16.13 23.84
CA ILE A 260 11.89 14.91 23.22
C ILE A 260 12.46 15.24 21.83
N LEU A 261 13.64 14.68 21.51
CA LEU A 261 14.23 14.81 20.19
C LEU A 261 13.60 13.82 19.22
N ILE A 262 13.17 14.34 18.10
CA ILE A 262 12.70 13.55 16.96
C ILE A 262 13.46 13.98 15.71
N ASP A 263 13.64 13.06 14.78
CA ASP A 263 14.28 13.35 13.49
C ASP A 263 13.36 12.95 12.33
N ARG A 264 13.56 13.62 11.19
CA ARG A 264 12.80 13.35 9.97
C ARG A 264 13.66 12.62 8.96
N ARG A 265 13.24 11.40 8.61
CA ARG A 265 13.91 10.58 7.61
C ARG A 265 14.02 11.28 6.26
N PRO A 266 15.13 11.08 5.52
CA PRO A 266 15.25 11.58 4.15
C PRO A 266 14.03 11.19 3.30
N ALA A 267 13.61 12.10 2.41
CA ALA A 267 12.42 11.93 1.60
C ALA A 267 12.45 10.66 0.72
N GLU A 268 13.65 10.25 0.32
CA GLU A 268 13.86 9.01 -0.44
C GLU A 268 14.09 7.82 0.50
N GLY A 269 13.65 6.64 0.08
CA GLY A 269 13.85 5.42 0.85
C GLY A 269 12.65 4.94 1.64
N LEU A 270 12.92 3.97 2.53
CA LEU A 270 11.89 3.34 3.37
C LEU A 270 11.39 4.35 4.41
N LEU A 271 10.06 4.48 4.51
CA LEU A 271 9.39 5.40 5.45
C LEU A 271 9.83 6.87 5.30
N GLY A 272 10.40 7.25 4.15
CA GLY A 272 10.94 8.59 3.92
C GLY A 272 9.95 9.71 4.17
N GLY A 273 10.44 10.82 4.74
CA GLY A 273 9.66 12.00 5.11
C GLY A 273 8.83 11.84 6.39
N LEU A 274 8.83 10.66 7.03
CA LEU A 274 8.22 10.47 8.35
C LEU A 274 9.20 10.87 9.45
N TRP A 275 8.63 11.21 10.60
CA TRP A 275 9.37 11.44 11.82
C TRP A 275 9.59 10.13 12.58
N GLU A 276 10.69 10.03 13.29
CA GLU A 276 10.99 8.87 14.13
C GLU A 276 11.75 9.30 15.40
N PHE A 277 11.91 8.37 16.31
CA PHE A 277 12.92 8.48 17.36
C PHE A 277 14.24 7.99 16.78
N PRO A 278 15.34 8.74 16.96
CA PRO A 278 16.63 8.41 16.37
C PRO A 278 17.18 7.07 16.90
N GLY A 279 17.98 6.41 16.07
CA GLY A 279 18.58 5.13 16.39
C GLY A 279 18.81 4.24 15.18
N GLY A 280 19.52 3.14 15.38
CA GLY A 280 19.96 2.34 14.26
C GLY A 280 20.11 0.85 14.53
N LYS A 281 20.66 0.17 13.55
CA LYS A 281 20.81 -1.29 13.57
C LYS A 281 21.94 -1.70 14.49
N VAL A 282 21.66 -2.66 15.36
CA VAL A 282 22.69 -3.28 16.21
C VAL A 282 23.66 -4.08 15.36
N GLU A 283 24.95 -3.78 15.49
CA GLU A 283 26.04 -4.46 14.81
C GLU A 283 26.39 -5.80 15.50
N PRO A 284 27.08 -6.75 14.82
CA PRO A 284 27.54 -7.98 15.46
C PRO A 284 28.43 -7.71 16.67
N ASN A 285 28.11 -8.34 17.81
CA ASN A 285 28.81 -8.21 19.11
C ASN A 285 28.69 -6.82 19.78
N GLU A 286 27.76 -5.98 19.34
CA GLU A 286 27.46 -4.69 19.93
C GLU A 286 26.30 -4.83 20.94
N SER A 287 26.40 -4.14 22.08
CA SER A 287 25.26 -4.03 22.99
C SER A 287 24.24 -3.00 22.47
N ILE A 288 22.98 -3.11 22.90
CA ILE A 288 21.92 -2.13 22.54
C ILE A 288 22.35 -0.71 22.95
N SER A 289 22.89 -0.55 24.14
CA SER A 289 23.32 0.77 24.64
C SER A 289 24.49 1.35 23.86
N ASP A 290 25.44 0.52 23.42
CA ASP A 290 26.56 1.00 22.60
C ASP A 290 26.11 1.35 21.19
N CYS A 291 25.20 0.54 20.60
CA CYS A 291 24.54 0.87 19.34
C CYS A 291 23.84 2.24 19.40
N ILE A 292 23.03 2.45 20.43
CA ILE A 292 22.32 3.73 20.59
C ILE A 292 23.32 4.90 20.67
N ARG A 293 24.38 4.81 21.49
CA ARG A 293 25.39 5.89 21.58
C ARG A 293 26.08 6.14 20.25
N ARG A 294 26.50 5.08 19.55
CA ARG A 294 27.18 5.19 18.25
C ARG A 294 26.28 5.86 17.20
N GLU A 295 25.06 5.36 17.02
CA GLU A 295 24.11 5.89 16.02
C GLU A 295 23.78 7.36 16.32
N ILE A 296 23.52 7.72 17.58
CA ILE A 296 23.22 9.11 17.95
C ILE A 296 24.39 10.03 17.69
N GLN A 297 25.63 9.57 17.95
CA GLN A 297 26.82 10.35 17.63
C GLN A 297 27.02 10.50 16.12
N GLU A 298 26.79 9.44 15.34
CA GLU A 298 26.94 9.43 13.89
C GLU A 298 25.87 10.27 13.18
N GLU A 299 24.62 10.15 13.60
CA GLU A 299 23.47 10.77 12.92
C GLU A 299 23.18 12.19 13.37
N LEU A 300 23.46 12.52 14.64
CA LEU A 300 23.05 13.78 15.25
C LEU A 300 24.22 14.59 15.87
N GLY A 301 25.40 14.01 16.06
CA GLY A 301 26.58 14.66 16.59
C GLY A 301 26.48 15.08 18.06
N ILE A 302 25.64 14.42 18.86
CA ILE A 302 25.42 14.73 20.28
C ILE A 302 25.84 13.59 21.20
N GLU A 303 26.11 13.93 22.47
CA GLU A 303 26.37 12.96 23.53
C GLU A 303 25.12 12.75 24.40
N ILE A 304 24.86 11.47 24.74
CA ILE A 304 23.71 11.06 25.53
C ILE A 304 24.09 10.07 26.63
N ALA A 305 23.33 10.08 27.72
CA ALA A 305 23.32 9.00 28.69
C ALA A 305 22.17 8.04 28.34
N VAL A 306 22.48 6.78 28.05
CA VAL A 306 21.48 5.73 27.82
C VAL A 306 21.00 5.20 29.14
N GLY A 307 19.72 5.35 29.44
CA GLY A 307 19.08 4.89 30.67
C GLY A 307 18.29 3.59 30.50
N GLU A 308 17.19 3.45 31.24
CA GLU A 308 16.37 2.23 31.27
C GLU A 308 15.67 1.94 29.95
N GLU A 309 15.42 0.67 29.66
CA GLU A 309 14.59 0.24 28.54
C GLU A 309 13.12 0.62 28.85
N LEU A 310 12.51 1.43 27.98
CA LEU A 310 11.10 1.82 28.09
C LEU A 310 10.19 0.70 27.63
N ILE A 311 10.48 0.12 26.46
CA ILE A 311 9.65 -0.91 25.81
C ILE A 311 10.44 -1.60 24.67
N VAL A 312 10.10 -2.87 24.40
CA VAL A 312 10.49 -3.54 23.17
C VAL A 312 9.28 -3.63 22.24
N VAL A 313 9.43 -3.16 21.00
CA VAL A 313 8.35 -3.18 19.99
C VAL A 313 8.72 -4.11 18.85
N ASP A 314 8.05 -5.26 18.76
CA ASP A 314 8.14 -6.14 17.62
C ASP A 314 7.19 -5.71 16.51
N HIS A 315 7.73 -5.48 15.32
CA HIS A 315 6.93 -5.09 14.16
C HIS A 315 7.34 -5.85 12.90
N ALA A 316 6.35 -6.22 12.08
CA ALA A 316 6.58 -6.91 10.82
C ALA A 316 6.21 -6.00 9.64
N TYR A 317 7.20 -5.63 8.86
CA TYR A 317 7.03 -5.05 7.54
C TYR A 317 6.92 -6.16 6.47
N THR A 318 6.56 -5.80 5.25
CA THR A 318 6.39 -6.78 4.16
C THR A 318 7.66 -7.56 3.84
N HIS A 319 8.83 -6.92 3.97
CA HIS A 319 10.12 -7.48 3.54
C HIS A 319 11.10 -7.78 4.67
N PHE A 320 10.81 -7.36 5.90
CA PHE A 320 11.64 -7.61 7.08
C PHE A 320 10.81 -7.49 8.37
N LYS A 321 11.34 -8.06 9.44
CA LYS A 321 10.84 -7.88 10.81
C LYS A 321 11.84 -7.04 11.59
N VAL A 322 11.34 -6.29 12.57
CA VAL A 322 12.18 -5.51 13.49
C VAL A 322 11.77 -5.78 14.93
N SER A 323 12.76 -5.81 15.82
CA SER A 323 12.58 -5.60 17.25
C SER A 323 13.26 -4.28 17.62
N LEU A 324 12.45 -3.30 18.01
CA LEU A 324 12.91 -1.97 18.45
C LEU A 324 13.12 -2.01 19.94
N HIS A 325 14.36 -1.96 20.43
CA HIS A 325 14.72 -1.80 21.83
C HIS A 325 14.80 -0.32 22.15
N VAL A 326 13.79 0.19 22.83
CA VAL A 326 13.59 1.62 23.06
C VAL A 326 14.08 1.99 24.45
N HIS A 327 15.07 2.86 24.53
CA HIS A 327 15.64 3.35 25.78
C HIS A 327 15.31 4.83 26.02
N LEU A 328 15.02 5.14 27.29
CA LEU A 328 15.01 6.54 27.75
C LEU A 328 16.44 7.03 27.84
N CYS A 329 16.72 8.17 27.20
CA CYS A 329 18.06 8.75 27.15
C CYS A 329 18.02 10.20 27.63
N GLU A 330 19.09 10.65 28.26
CA GLU A 330 19.29 12.05 28.64
C GLU A 330 20.27 12.71 27.71
N HIS A 331 19.93 13.90 27.21
CA HIS A 331 20.83 14.74 26.45
C HIS A 331 21.91 15.32 27.40
N LEU A 332 23.18 15.07 27.11
CA LEU A 332 24.30 15.52 27.91
C LEU A 332 24.98 16.74 27.32
N GLN A 333 25.36 16.66 26.04
CA GLN A 333 26.20 17.67 25.38
C GLN A 333 26.00 17.71 23.87
N GLY A 334 26.21 18.85 23.26
CA GLY A 334 26.17 19.07 21.81
C GLY A 334 24.84 19.66 21.35
N GLU A 335 24.84 20.31 20.20
CA GLU A 335 23.62 20.80 19.52
C GLU A 335 23.24 19.78 18.45
N PRO A 336 22.03 19.20 18.47
CA PRO A 336 21.64 18.20 17.49
C PRO A 336 21.69 18.73 16.05
N GLN A 337 22.38 18.00 15.19
CA GLN A 337 22.52 18.32 13.77
C GLN A 337 21.87 17.25 12.90
N ALA A 338 21.21 17.64 11.83
CA ALA A 338 20.66 16.74 10.83
C ALA A 338 21.77 16.21 9.91
N ILE A 339 22.56 15.22 10.36
CA ILE A 339 23.69 14.67 9.59
C ILE A 339 23.19 13.58 8.62
N ALA A 340 22.37 12.64 9.10
CA ALA A 340 21.83 11.53 8.31
C ALA A 340 20.31 11.63 8.06
N CYS A 341 19.68 12.70 8.52
CA CYS A 341 18.24 12.97 8.39
C CYS A 341 17.99 14.32 7.71
N ASP A 342 16.74 14.63 7.33
CA ASP A 342 16.39 15.90 6.69
C ASP A 342 16.20 17.04 7.70
N GLU A 343 15.78 16.71 8.93
CA GLU A 343 15.48 17.70 9.96
C GLU A 343 15.53 17.03 11.35
N VAL A 344 15.93 17.80 12.36
CA VAL A 344 15.82 17.42 13.78
C VAL A 344 14.99 18.44 14.53
N ARG A 345 14.25 18.01 15.54
CA ARG A 345 13.36 18.89 16.30
C ARG A 345 13.18 18.44 17.74
N TRP A 346 13.29 19.37 18.66
CA TRP A 346 12.83 19.22 20.04
C TRP A 346 11.32 19.49 20.10
N VAL A 347 10.55 18.56 20.65
CA VAL A 347 9.09 18.68 20.78
C VAL A 347 8.64 18.27 22.16
N THR A 348 7.56 18.84 22.64
CA THR A 348 6.89 18.35 23.85
C THR A 348 6.09 17.08 23.51
N LEU A 349 5.77 16.29 24.56
CA LEU A 349 4.93 15.11 24.39
C LEU A 349 3.52 15.46 23.87
N ALA A 350 3.02 16.66 24.18
CA ALA A 350 1.75 17.17 23.69
C ALA A 350 1.78 17.52 22.19
N GLU A 351 2.93 17.98 21.67
CA GLU A 351 3.09 18.34 20.26
C GLU A 351 3.35 17.12 19.35
N ILE A 352 3.80 16.00 19.91
CA ILE A 352 4.28 14.84 19.12
C ILE A 352 3.21 14.29 18.18
N ASP A 353 1.94 14.38 18.54
CA ASP A 353 0.82 13.93 17.71
C ASP A 353 0.60 14.75 16.44
N GLN A 354 1.25 15.89 16.29
CA GLN A 354 1.17 16.72 15.09
C GLN A 354 2.03 16.16 13.95
N PHE A 355 2.99 15.32 14.27
CA PHE A 355 3.95 14.75 13.32
C PHE A 355 3.50 13.37 12.81
N PRO A 356 3.75 13.04 11.52
CA PRO A 356 3.47 11.70 10.99
C PRO A 356 4.57 10.72 11.37
N PHE A 357 4.21 9.66 12.09
CA PHE A 357 5.12 8.60 12.52
C PHE A 357 4.82 7.26 11.84
N PRO A 358 5.82 6.35 11.68
CA PRO A 358 5.58 4.95 11.38
C PRO A 358 4.76 4.27 12.47
N LYS A 359 4.00 3.24 12.10
CA LYS A 359 3.14 2.48 13.03
C LYS A 359 3.88 1.97 14.28
N ALA A 360 5.13 1.52 14.14
CA ALA A 360 5.90 1.04 15.28
C ALA A 360 6.18 2.15 16.30
N ASN A 361 6.41 3.37 15.82
CA ASN A 361 6.65 4.53 16.70
C ASN A 361 5.39 4.99 17.45
N THR A 362 4.20 4.74 16.93
CA THR A 362 2.96 5.08 17.69
C THR A 362 2.86 4.28 18.99
N THR A 363 3.34 3.04 19.01
CA THR A 363 3.41 2.25 20.26
C THR A 363 4.41 2.83 21.26
N ILE A 364 5.53 3.37 20.78
CA ILE A 364 6.50 4.09 21.64
C ILE A 364 5.86 5.35 22.23
N ILE A 365 5.16 6.14 21.41
CA ILE A 365 4.45 7.35 21.86
C ILE A 365 3.41 7.01 22.90
N GLU A 366 2.65 5.93 22.72
CA GLU A 366 1.67 5.48 23.72
C GLU A 366 2.35 5.09 25.05
N ALA A 367 3.48 4.39 25.00
CA ALA A 367 4.27 4.05 26.20
C ALA A 367 4.83 5.29 26.90
N LEU A 368 5.28 6.30 26.13
CA LEU A 368 5.75 7.57 26.68
C LEU A 368 4.63 8.33 27.40
N LYS A 369 3.44 8.41 26.80
CA LYS A 369 2.27 9.06 27.42
C LYS A 369 1.83 8.37 28.72
N GLN A 370 1.97 7.05 28.78
CA GLN A 370 1.69 6.28 30.01
C GLN A 370 2.75 6.52 31.09
N ARG A 371 4.01 6.62 30.67
CA ARG A 371 5.15 6.83 31.60
C ARG A 371 5.22 8.25 32.15
N PHE A 372 4.78 9.24 31.37
CA PHE A 372 4.83 10.68 31.67
C PHE A 372 3.46 11.33 31.41
N PRO A 373 2.44 11.02 32.23
CA PRO A 373 1.07 11.50 31.97
C PRO A 373 0.90 13.02 32.09
N ASP A 374 1.79 13.69 32.81
CA ASP A 374 1.74 15.13 33.08
C ASP A 374 2.77 15.95 32.27
N ALA A 375 3.40 15.34 31.23
CA ALA A 375 4.47 15.97 30.42
C ALA A 375 3.94 16.66 29.16
#